data_15bd55c937b52015fdbb0230ce999fcb
#
_entry.id   15bd55c937b52015fdbb0230ce999fcb
#
_cell.length_a   1.000
_cell.length_b   1.000
_cell.length_c   1.000
_cell.angle_alpha   90.00
_cell.angle_beta   90.00
_cell.angle_gamma   90.00
#
_symmetry.space_group_name_H-M   'P 1'
#
loop_
_entity.id
_entity.type
_entity.pdbx_description
1 polymer ?
#
loop_
_entity_poly.entity_id
_entity_poly.type
_entity_poly.pdbx_seq_one_letter_code
_entity_poly.pdbx_strand_id
1 'polypeptide(L)'
;MAMKWSLNTYQTAQNWELDELIRQAKAAGFDGIEFLMDFGQKHGVEANADAAWLRTVKEKVDASGLEFASVTSCASFHSLNDAERAEAMDRAAKSIRIARDFGCQHVRVLGDRVPEDGTRETVLENITHCMRELARQAQPDGITVSMEMHGSFTDPNLAVPLAEAVEMPNFGLVFNSQFRENAQTGWRLPPDGSIRPLYDRFRPHLTQIHTHQMERPDQFPMYQELFRLLKADGWNGYVAMEAAYTGPDPEKVLRLYTALFHTLAA
;
A
#
# COMPACT_ATOMS: atom_id res chain seq x y z
N MET A 1 9.75 -4.10 -18.38
CA MET A 1 10.36 -3.46 -17.18
C MET A 1 10.25 -4.46 -16.03
N ALA A 2 11.12 -4.41 -15.05
CA ALA A 2 11.09 -5.33 -13.89
C ALA A 2 10.22 -4.74 -12.76
N MET A 3 9.73 -5.59 -11.86
CA MET A 3 9.13 -5.16 -10.59
C MET A 3 10.12 -4.28 -9.82
N LYS A 4 9.62 -3.28 -9.11
CA LYS A 4 10.41 -2.36 -8.28
C LYS A 4 10.24 -2.67 -6.81
N TRP A 5 11.28 -2.48 -6.03
CA TRP A 5 11.31 -2.70 -4.59
C TRP A 5 11.22 -1.39 -3.82
N SER A 6 10.26 -1.23 -2.91
CA SER A 6 10.12 -0.03 -2.10
C SER A 6 10.09 -0.31 -0.60
N LEU A 7 10.57 0.65 0.18
CA LEU A 7 10.48 0.65 1.63
C LEU A 7 9.25 1.44 2.06
N ASN A 8 8.27 0.77 2.67
CA ASN A 8 7.19 1.43 3.38
C ASN A 8 7.71 1.90 4.74
N THR A 9 7.41 3.15 5.12
CA THR A 9 7.93 3.74 6.35
C THR A 9 7.26 3.25 7.63
N TYR A 10 6.17 2.49 7.52
CA TYR A 10 5.52 1.84 8.66
C TYR A 10 6.45 0.83 9.35
N GLN A 11 6.34 0.67 10.64
CA GLN A 11 7.11 -0.22 11.51
C GLN A 11 8.63 -0.04 11.46
N THR A 12 9.31 -0.47 10.38
CA THR A 12 10.78 -0.51 10.33
C THR A 12 11.41 0.88 10.36
N ALA A 13 10.85 1.83 9.62
CA ALA A 13 11.43 3.15 9.40
C ALA A 13 10.74 4.29 10.17
N GLN A 14 9.71 4.01 10.95
CA GLN A 14 8.88 5.02 11.63
C GLN A 14 9.68 5.99 12.52
N ASN A 15 10.82 5.54 13.04
CA ASN A 15 11.68 6.31 13.95
C ASN A 15 12.89 6.92 13.26
N TRP A 16 13.01 6.85 11.94
CA TRP A 16 14.12 7.43 11.21
C TRP A 16 13.78 8.84 10.71
N GLU A 17 14.66 9.78 11.01
CA GLU A 17 14.66 11.09 10.37
C GLU A 17 14.88 10.92 8.85
N LEU A 18 14.47 11.89 8.06
CA LEU A 18 14.50 11.80 6.60
C LEU A 18 15.86 11.37 6.02
N ASP A 19 16.94 11.96 6.51
CA ASP A 19 18.29 11.66 5.99
C ASP A 19 18.71 10.23 6.30
N GLU A 20 18.35 9.73 7.49
CA GLU A 20 18.58 8.34 7.85
C GLU A 20 17.72 7.37 7.03
N LEU A 21 16.45 7.69 6.83
CA LEU A 21 15.54 6.92 5.98
C LEU A 21 16.12 6.76 4.56
N ILE A 22 16.53 7.87 3.94
CA ILE A 22 17.11 7.88 2.59
C ILE A 22 18.40 7.06 2.56
N ARG A 23 19.29 7.27 3.54
CA ARG A 23 20.56 6.55 3.63
C ARG A 23 20.35 5.04 3.73
N GLN A 24 19.43 4.61 4.58
CA GLN A 24 19.12 3.19 4.81
C GLN A 24 18.49 2.54 3.58
N ALA A 25 17.46 3.19 3.00
CA ALA A 25 16.80 2.69 1.80
C ALA A 25 17.80 2.51 0.64
N LYS A 26 18.66 3.51 0.43
CA LYS A 26 19.71 3.47 -0.60
C LYS A 26 20.73 2.36 -0.36
N ALA A 27 21.27 2.27 0.88
CA ALA A 27 22.28 1.28 1.24
C ALA A 27 21.76 -0.17 1.16
N ALA A 28 20.45 -0.36 1.39
CA ALA A 28 19.81 -1.66 1.28
C ALA A 28 19.40 -2.02 -0.16
N GLY A 29 19.44 -1.09 -1.12
CA GLY A 29 19.14 -1.35 -2.54
C GLY A 29 17.66 -1.27 -2.89
N PHE A 30 16.88 -0.44 -2.18
CA PHE A 30 15.51 -0.13 -2.60
C PHE A 30 15.52 0.82 -3.81
N ASP A 31 14.50 0.69 -4.66
CA ASP A 31 14.25 1.59 -5.78
C ASP A 31 13.49 2.85 -5.35
N GLY A 32 12.66 2.73 -4.31
CA GLY A 32 11.82 3.84 -3.85
C GLY A 32 11.39 3.75 -2.39
N ILE A 33 10.71 4.79 -1.94
CA ILE A 33 10.12 4.91 -0.60
C ILE A 33 8.62 5.12 -0.72
N GLU A 34 7.89 4.43 0.13
CA GLU A 34 6.47 4.62 0.35
C GLU A 34 6.26 5.35 1.68
N PHE A 35 5.83 6.60 1.62
CA PHE A 35 5.68 7.48 2.77
C PHE A 35 4.31 7.33 3.41
N LEU A 36 4.26 6.81 4.64
CA LEU A 36 3.04 6.83 5.46
C LEU A 36 2.91 8.18 6.15
N MET A 37 1.77 8.87 5.94
CA MET A 37 1.50 10.22 6.45
C MET A 37 0.85 10.26 7.85
N ASP A 38 0.64 9.11 8.46
CA ASP A 38 -0.05 9.01 9.75
C ASP A 38 0.93 8.61 10.87
N PHE A 39 0.49 8.78 12.11
CA PHE A 39 1.19 8.35 13.33
C PHE A 39 2.47 9.14 13.70
N GLY A 40 2.66 10.35 13.20
CA GLY A 40 3.79 11.19 13.60
C GLY A 40 5.14 10.59 13.26
N GLN A 41 5.29 10.12 12.03
CA GLN A 41 6.55 9.54 11.53
C GLN A 41 7.67 10.57 11.57
N LYS A 42 8.87 10.18 11.99
CA LYS A 42 10.00 11.12 12.14
C LYS A 42 10.53 11.71 10.84
N HIS A 43 10.25 11.12 9.70
CA HIS A 43 10.55 11.72 8.40
C HIS A 43 9.73 12.99 8.11
N GLY A 44 8.66 13.26 8.89
CA GLY A 44 7.89 14.51 8.86
C GLY A 44 7.01 14.71 7.63
N VAL A 45 6.77 13.70 6.81
CA VAL A 45 5.77 13.74 5.72
C VAL A 45 4.41 13.43 6.32
N GLU A 46 3.65 14.48 6.62
CA GLU A 46 2.36 14.40 7.30
C GLU A 46 1.33 15.26 6.55
N ALA A 47 0.04 14.98 6.77
CA ALA A 47 -1.06 15.68 6.10
C ALA A 47 -1.07 17.21 6.31
N ASN A 48 -0.47 17.68 7.39
CA ASN A 48 -0.33 19.10 7.77
C ASN A 48 1.12 19.58 7.75
N ALA A 49 2.03 18.85 7.12
CA ALA A 49 3.44 19.24 7.01
C ALA A 49 3.58 20.59 6.28
N ASP A 50 4.56 21.37 6.72
CA ASP A 50 4.90 22.65 6.08
C ASP A 50 5.34 22.45 4.62
N ALA A 51 4.88 23.32 3.74
CA ALA A 51 5.20 23.23 2.31
C ALA A 51 6.70 23.39 2.01
N ALA A 52 7.44 24.14 2.84
CA ALA A 52 8.89 24.24 2.70
C ALA A 52 9.58 22.94 3.08
N TRP A 53 9.07 22.25 4.11
CA TRP A 53 9.56 20.93 4.47
C TRP A 53 9.29 19.91 3.35
N LEU A 54 8.07 19.86 2.81
CA LEU A 54 7.76 18.94 1.71
C LEU A 54 8.65 19.17 0.48
N ARG A 55 8.98 20.42 0.15
CA ARG A 55 9.97 20.70 -0.91
C ARG A 55 11.35 20.14 -0.56
N THR A 56 11.80 20.30 0.67
CA THR A 56 13.07 19.74 1.15
C THR A 56 13.08 18.21 1.05
N VAL A 57 11.97 17.54 1.42
CA VAL A 57 11.81 16.09 1.25
C VAL A 57 11.98 15.70 -0.22
N LYS A 58 11.26 16.40 -1.11
CA LYS A 58 11.35 16.12 -2.55
C LYS A 58 12.77 16.27 -3.07
N GLU A 59 13.44 17.39 -2.78
CA GLU A 59 14.81 17.66 -3.22
C GLU A 59 15.79 16.58 -2.75
N LYS A 60 15.68 16.15 -1.48
CA LYS A 60 16.56 15.12 -0.91
C LYS A 60 16.32 13.73 -1.51
N VAL A 61 15.06 13.34 -1.70
CA VAL A 61 14.73 12.06 -2.32
C VAL A 61 15.17 12.03 -3.78
N ASP A 62 14.88 13.08 -4.56
CA ASP A 62 15.31 13.20 -5.95
C ASP A 62 16.85 13.14 -6.08
N ALA A 63 17.57 13.88 -5.22
CA ALA A 63 19.04 13.88 -5.21
C ALA A 63 19.65 12.51 -4.85
N SER A 64 18.91 11.68 -4.10
CA SER A 64 19.35 10.31 -3.77
C SER A 64 19.23 9.34 -4.93
N GLY A 65 18.38 9.63 -5.91
CA GLY A 65 17.99 8.74 -6.99
C GLY A 65 16.98 7.66 -6.57
N LEU A 66 16.36 7.78 -5.37
CA LEU A 66 15.20 6.99 -5.00
C LEU A 66 13.93 7.60 -5.61
N GLU A 67 12.93 6.75 -5.84
CA GLU A 67 11.63 7.19 -6.34
C GLU A 67 10.61 7.33 -5.19
N PHE A 68 9.58 8.14 -5.39
CA PHE A 68 8.39 8.14 -4.55
C PHE A 68 7.47 7.00 -5.01
N ALA A 69 7.48 5.88 -4.30
CA ALA A 69 6.70 4.70 -4.68
C ALA A 69 5.21 4.89 -4.40
N SER A 70 4.87 5.49 -3.26
CA SER A 70 3.50 5.82 -2.87
C SER A 70 3.48 6.85 -1.75
N VAL A 71 2.40 7.62 -1.66
CA VAL A 71 2.01 8.37 -0.45
C VAL A 71 0.82 7.64 0.16
N THR A 72 0.96 7.17 1.40
CA THR A 72 -0.04 6.33 2.03
C THR A 72 -0.70 7.00 3.22
N SER A 73 -1.98 6.76 3.37
CA SER A 73 -2.80 7.25 4.48
C SER A 73 -3.67 6.14 5.05
N CYS A 74 -3.87 6.16 6.37
CA CYS A 74 -4.84 5.31 7.04
C CYS A 74 -6.26 5.90 7.01
N ALA A 75 -6.55 6.83 6.12
CA ALA A 75 -7.92 7.31 5.91
C ALA A 75 -8.81 6.14 5.49
N SER A 76 -9.94 5.98 6.19
CA SER A 76 -10.94 4.93 5.94
C SER A 76 -12.35 5.53 5.97
N PHE A 77 -13.27 4.92 5.23
CA PHE A 77 -14.56 5.55 4.89
C PHE A 77 -15.77 4.75 5.39
N HIS A 78 -15.55 3.84 6.33
CA HIS A 78 -16.59 2.93 6.85
C HIS A 78 -17.54 3.57 7.87
N SER A 79 -17.25 4.77 8.37
CA SER A 79 -18.12 5.44 9.36
C SER A 79 -19.47 5.80 8.77
N LEU A 80 -20.54 5.62 9.56
CA LEU A 80 -21.89 6.11 9.24
C LEU A 80 -22.05 7.61 9.55
N ASN A 81 -21.10 8.20 10.28
CA ASN A 81 -21.08 9.64 10.59
C ASN A 81 -20.49 10.43 9.42
N ASP A 82 -21.29 11.30 8.82
CA ASP A 82 -20.89 12.13 7.67
C ASP A 82 -19.69 13.04 7.97
N ALA A 83 -19.59 13.58 9.19
CA ALA A 83 -18.48 14.44 9.56
C ALA A 83 -17.15 13.67 9.66
N GLU A 84 -17.16 12.45 10.20
CA GLU A 84 -15.99 11.58 10.26
C GLU A 84 -15.54 11.15 8.84
N ARG A 85 -16.49 10.84 7.95
CA ARG A 85 -16.16 10.53 6.56
C ARG A 85 -15.58 11.75 5.84
N ALA A 86 -16.14 12.94 6.07
CA ALA A 86 -15.62 14.19 5.48
C ALA A 86 -14.20 14.49 5.96
N GLU A 87 -13.87 14.25 7.23
CA GLU A 87 -12.50 14.38 7.77
C GLU A 87 -11.54 13.37 7.13
N ALA A 88 -11.96 12.11 6.97
CA ALA A 88 -11.18 11.09 6.30
C ALA A 88 -10.95 11.45 4.81
N MET A 89 -11.96 11.99 4.12
CA MET A 89 -11.85 12.48 2.75
C MET A 89 -10.86 13.65 2.63
N ASP A 90 -10.90 14.63 3.55
CA ASP A 90 -9.93 15.74 3.56
C ASP A 90 -8.49 15.24 3.76
N ARG A 91 -8.28 14.28 4.67
CA ARG A 91 -6.97 13.64 4.90
C ARG A 91 -6.48 12.90 3.65
N ALA A 92 -7.33 12.11 3.01
CA ALA A 92 -6.99 11.41 1.77
C ALA A 92 -6.72 12.40 0.61
N ALA A 93 -7.48 13.48 0.50
CA ALA A 93 -7.24 14.54 -0.49
C ALA A 93 -5.89 15.26 -0.25
N LYS A 94 -5.44 15.36 1.01
CA LYS A 94 -4.09 15.86 1.33
C LYS A 94 -3.00 14.92 0.83
N SER A 95 -3.18 13.59 0.92
CA SER A 95 -2.20 12.66 0.34
C SER A 95 -2.11 12.78 -1.18
N ILE A 96 -3.22 13.02 -1.88
CA ILE A 96 -3.21 13.27 -3.33
C ILE A 96 -2.41 14.54 -3.66
N ARG A 97 -2.59 15.63 -2.89
CA ARG A 97 -1.81 16.87 -3.11
C ARG A 97 -0.32 16.66 -2.88
N ILE A 98 0.05 15.95 -1.81
CA ILE A 98 1.46 15.65 -1.52
C ILE A 98 2.04 14.73 -2.61
N ALA A 99 1.31 13.72 -3.05
CA ALA A 99 1.74 12.84 -4.14
C ALA A 99 1.98 13.62 -5.43
N ARG A 100 1.07 14.53 -5.81
CA ARG A 100 1.25 15.43 -6.95
C ARG A 100 2.52 16.28 -6.82
N ASP A 101 2.72 16.91 -5.66
CA ASP A 101 3.86 17.81 -5.41
C ASP A 101 5.21 17.04 -5.42
N PHE A 102 5.19 15.77 -5.05
CA PHE A 102 6.33 14.85 -5.15
C PHE A 102 6.55 14.27 -6.55
N GLY A 103 5.56 14.34 -7.45
CA GLY A 103 5.56 13.61 -8.71
C GLY A 103 5.30 12.11 -8.54
N CYS A 104 4.72 11.72 -7.41
CA CYS A 104 4.34 10.34 -7.10
C CYS A 104 3.02 9.97 -7.80
N GLN A 105 2.98 8.80 -8.42
CA GLN A 105 1.81 8.36 -9.18
C GLN A 105 0.84 7.48 -8.39
N HIS A 106 1.10 7.21 -7.11
CA HIS A 106 0.30 6.32 -6.29
C HIS A 106 -0.06 6.92 -4.95
N VAL A 107 -1.32 6.77 -4.57
CA VAL A 107 -1.84 7.07 -3.24
C VAL A 107 -2.58 5.84 -2.73
N ARG A 108 -2.29 5.40 -1.49
CA ARG A 108 -2.99 4.30 -0.84
C ARG A 108 -3.86 4.81 0.31
N VAL A 109 -5.09 4.30 0.38
CA VAL A 109 -6.06 4.51 1.47
C VAL A 109 -6.61 3.16 1.93
N LEU A 110 -7.44 3.15 2.99
CA LEU A 110 -8.03 1.94 3.55
C LEU A 110 -9.54 1.91 3.33
N GLY A 111 -10.09 0.73 3.01
CA GLY A 111 -11.54 0.46 3.13
C GLY A 111 -11.92 0.14 4.57
N ASP A 112 -11.05 -0.60 5.22
CA ASP A 112 -10.98 -1.02 6.60
C ASP A 112 -12.15 -1.92 7.03
N ARG A 113 -13.20 -1.40 7.67
CA ARG A 113 -14.20 -2.25 8.32
C ARG A 113 -15.57 -2.20 7.63
N VAL A 114 -16.16 -3.37 7.42
CA VAL A 114 -17.55 -3.53 6.96
C VAL A 114 -18.31 -4.29 8.04
N PRO A 115 -19.38 -3.73 8.61
CA PRO A 115 -20.18 -4.41 9.64
C PRO A 115 -20.97 -5.58 9.04
N GLU A 116 -21.40 -6.50 9.92
CA GLU A 116 -22.25 -7.66 9.56
C GLU A 116 -23.73 -7.45 9.93
N ASP A 117 -24.07 -6.25 10.35
CA ASP A 117 -25.45 -5.86 10.69
C ASP A 117 -26.18 -5.23 9.50
N GLY A 118 -27.39 -4.71 9.75
CA GLY A 118 -28.23 -4.07 8.74
C GLY A 118 -27.65 -2.81 8.10
N THR A 119 -26.48 -2.31 8.54
CA THR A 119 -25.81 -1.13 7.98
C THR A 119 -24.77 -1.49 6.89
N ARG A 120 -24.52 -2.78 6.68
CA ARG A 120 -23.48 -3.28 5.75
C ARG A 120 -23.54 -2.66 4.37
N GLU A 121 -24.72 -2.66 3.77
CA GLU A 121 -24.91 -2.16 2.40
C GLU A 121 -24.62 -0.66 2.30
N THR A 122 -25.15 0.12 3.23
CA THR A 122 -24.88 1.56 3.33
C THR A 122 -23.38 1.87 3.52
N VAL A 123 -22.67 1.08 4.33
CA VAL A 123 -21.22 1.25 4.53
C VAL A 123 -20.46 0.95 3.24
N LEU A 124 -20.79 -0.12 2.53
CA LEU A 124 -20.17 -0.43 1.23
C LEU A 124 -20.42 0.67 0.18
N GLU A 125 -21.63 1.20 0.12
CA GLU A 125 -21.99 2.33 -0.75
C GLU A 125 -21.18 3.58 -0.40
N ASN A 126 -21.04 3.92 0.89
CA ASN A 126 -20.25 5.05 1.36
C ASN A 126 -18.77 4.89 0.98
N ILE A 127 -18.19 3.72 1.21
CA ILE A 127 -16.79 3.46 0.84
C ILE A 127 -16.62 3.59 -0.67
N THR A 128 -17.49 2.96 -1.46
CA THR A 128 -17.44 3.02 -2.93
C THR A 128 -17.55 4.45 -3.45
N HIS A 129 -18.47 5.26 -2.89
CA HIS A 129 -18.63 6.65 -3.23
C HIS A 129 -17.37 7.47 -2.92
N CYS A 130 -16.83 7.32 -1.72
CA CYS A 130 -15.60 8.03 -1.31
C CYS A 130 -14.40 7.66 -2.20
N MET A 131 -14.22 6.38 -2.51
CA MET A 131 -13.13 5.91 -3.38
C MET A 131 -13.26 6.48 -4.81
N ARG A 132 -14.48 6.47 -5.37
CA ARG A 132 -14.75 7.06 -6.68
C ARG A 132 -14.44 8.56 -6.69
N GLU A 133 -14.85 9.28 -5.67
CA GLU A 133 -14.61 10.72 -5.56
C GLU A 133 -13.10 11.03 -5.45
N LEU A 134 -12.34 10.26 -4.66
CA LEU A 134 -10.89 10.42 -4.55
C LEU A 134 -10.19 10.11 -5.88
N ALA A 135 -10.58 9.04 -6.57
CA ALA A 135 -10.03 8.70 -7.87
C ALA A 135 -10.30 9.80 -8.90
N ARG A 136 -11.53 10.38 -8.88
CA ARG A 136 -11.89 11.51 -9.73
C ARG A 136 -11.05 12.75 -9.46
N GLN A 137 -10.75 13.05 -8.18
CA GLN A 137 -9.88 14.17 -7.80
C GLN A 137 -8.43 13.96 -8.23
N ALA A 138 -7.94 12.73 -8.19
CA ALA A 138 -6.57 12.35 -8.53
C ALA A 138 -6.31 12.22 -10.04
N GLN A 139 -7.35 11.99 -10.82
CA GLN A 139 -7.25 11.70 -12.26
C GLN A 139 -6.54 12.78 -13.08
N PRO A 140 -6.80 14.11 -12.89
CA PRO A 140 -6.13 15.15 -13.65
C PRO A 140 -4.61 15.17 -13.49
N ASP A 141 -4.10 14.68 -12.35
CA ASP A 141 -2.68 14.62 -12.02
C ASP A 141 -2.04 13.26 -12.42
N GLY A 142 -2.81 12.36 -13.04
CA GLY A 142 -2.34 11.03 -13.42
C GLY A 142 -2.06 10.09 -12.24
N ILE A 143 -2.63 10.39 -11.06
CA ILE A 143 -2.42 9.64 -9.83
C ILE A 143 -3.45 8.51 -9.72
N THR A 144 -2.97 7.31 -9.44
CA THR A 144 -3.79 6.15 -9.11
C THR A 144 -4.10 6.15 -7.61
N VAL A 145 -5.37 6.07 -7.26
CA VAL A 145 -5.83 5.83 -5.88
C VAL A 145 -6.03 4.33 -5.71
N SER A 146 -5.49 3.79 -4.64
CA SER A 146 -5.59 2.35 -4.37
C SER A 146 -6.13 2.10 -2.98
N MET A 147 -7.04 1.13 -2.88
CA MET A 147 -7.49 0.62 -1.59
C MET A 147 -6.64 -0.58 -1.20
N GLU A 148 -6.07 -0.53 -0.01
CA GLU A 148 -5.39 -1.71 0.52
C GLU A 148 -6.39 -2.79 0.93
N MET A 149 -6.07 -4.03 0.60
CA MET A 149 -6.79 -5.23 1.06
C MET A 149 -6.49 -5.47 2.55
N HIS A 150 -7.11 -4.67 3.41
CA HIS A 150 -6.94 -4.63 4.86
C HIS A 150 -8.29 -4.73 5.58
N GLY A 151 -8.31 -5.16 6.85
CA GLY A 151 -9.53 -5.30 7.63
C GLY A 151 -10.52 -6.27 6.98
N SER A 152 -11.77 -5.86 6.80
CA SER A 152 -12.79 -6.68 6.11
C SER A 152 -12.41 -6.98 4.66
N PHE A 153 -11.64 -6.11 4.01
CA PHE A 153 -11.23 -6.23 2.61
C PHE A 153 -10.02 -7.15 2.40
N THR A 154 -9.53 -7.83 3.43
CA THR A 154 -8.65 -8.99 3.23
C THR A 154 -9.37 -10.14 2.51
N ASP A 155 -10.71 -10.13 2.56
CA ASP A 155 -11.54 -11.03 1.77
C ASP A 155 -11.68 -10.51 0.33
N PRO A 156 -11.20 -11.25 -0.67
CA PRO A 156 -11.35 -10.87 -2.09
C PRO A 156 -12.81 -10.83 -2.56
N ASN A 157 -13.73 -11.49 -1.83
CA ASN A 157 -15.16 -11.43 -2.12
C ASN A 157 -15.79 -10.07 -1.76
N LEU A 158 -15.06 -9.24 -1.01
CA LEU A 158 -15.43 -7.85 -0.74
C LEU A 158 -14.57 -6.87 -1.55
N ALA A 159 -13.27 -7.09 -1.60
CA ALA A 159 -12.34 -6.15 -2.22
C ALA A 159 -12.53 -6.03 -3.73
N VAL A 160 -12.67 -7.16 -4.43
CA VAL A 160 -12.80 -7.16 -5.90
C VAL A 160 -14.13 -6.53 -6.36
N PRO A 161 -15.30 -6.92 -5.85
CA PRO A 161 -16.56 -6.28 -6.23
C PRO A 161 -16.60 -4.78 -5.91
N LEU A 162 -15.96 -4.34 -4.80
CA LEU A 162 -15.86 -2.91 -4.50
C LEU A 162 -15.00 -2.20 -5.55
N ALA A 163 -13.85 -2.78 -5.92
CA ALA A 163 -12.99 -2.18 -6.94
C ALA A 163 -13.70 -2.06 -8.30
N GLU A 164 -14.49 -3.06 -8.68
CA GLU A 164 -15.33 -3.02 -9.87
C GLU A 164 -16.41 -1.94 -9.79
N ALA A 165 -17.07 -1.80 -8.63
CA ALA A 165 -18.13 -0.82 -8.41
C ALA A 165 -17.64 0.64 -8.37
N VAL A 166 -16.36 0.89 -8.12
CA VAL A 166 -15.77 2.25 -8.16
C VAL A 166 -15.77 2.81 -9.58
N GLU A 167 -15.62 1.99 -10.62
CA GLU A 167 -15.72 2.36 -12.05
C GLU A 167 -14.81 3.52 -12.47
N MET A 168 -13.59 3.59 -11.92
CA MET A 168 -12.61 4.61 -12.27
C MET A 168 -11.34 3.96 -12.84
N PRO A 169 -10.80 4.45 -13.97
CA PRO A 169 -9.64 3.84 -14.62
C PRO A 169 -8.33 4.00 -13.81
N ASN A 170 -8.31 4.96 -12.88
CA ASN A 170 -7.19 5.24 -11.99
C ASN A 170 -7.50 4.80 -10.54
N PHE A 171 -8.31 3.76 -10.37
CA PHE A 171 -8.54 3.12 -9.09
C PHE A 171 -8.10 1.65 -9.14
N GLY A 172 -7.54 1.15 -8.01
CA GLY A 172 -7.18 -0.25 -7.91
C GLY A 172 -6.97 -0.74 -6.48
N LEU A 173 -6.30 -1.88 -6.35
CA LEU A 173 -6.08 -2.57 -5.09
C LEU A 173 -4.59 -2.70 -4.79
N VAL A 174 -4.22 -2.51 -3.53
CA VAL A 174 -2.95 -2.97 -2.99
C VAL A 174 -3.15 -4.33 -2.34
N PHE A 175 -2.47 -5.35 -2.87
CA PHE A 175 -2.51 -6.67 -2.24
C PHE A 175 -1.63 -6.67 -0.99
N ASN A 176 -2.25 -6.89 0.18
CA ASN A 176 -1.54 -7.06 1.44
C ASN A 176 -1.39 -8.55 1.75
N SER A 177 -0.16 -9.02 1.77
CA SER A 177 0.16 -10.44 1.90
C SER A 177 0.14 -10.97 3.34
N GLN A 178 -0.07 -10.10 4.35
CA GLN A 178 -0.13 -10.48 5.75
C GLN A 178 -1.31 -11.42 6.03
N PHE A 179 -2.44 -11.13 5.40
CA PHE A 179 -3.70 -11.75 5.73
C PHE A 179 -3.95 -12.97 4.86
N ARG A 180 -4.03 -14.15 5.50
CA ARG A 180 -4.31 -15.45 4.89
C ARG A 180 -5.72 -15.93 5.18
N GLU A 181 -6.37 -15.27 6.10
CA GLU A 181 -7.75 -15.54 6.50
C GLU A 181 -8.42 -14.26 6.94
N ASN A 182 -9.72 -14.22 6.77
CA ASN A 182 -10.58 -13.18 7.31
C ASN A 182 -11.55 -13.84 8.31
N ALA A 183 -11.35 -13.60 9.59
CA ALA A 183 -12.16 -14.22 10.63
C ALA A 183 -13.64 -13.77 10.57
N GLN A 184 -13.91 -12.56 10.05
CA GLN A 184 -15.24 -12.01 9.92
C GLN A 184 -16.05 -12.72 8.82
N THR A 185 -15.44 -12.93 7.64
CA THR A 185 -16.13 -13.52 6.48
C THR A 185 -15.89 -15.02 6.34
N GLY A 186 -14.97 -15.59 7.12
CA GLY A 186 -14.55 -16.97 7.01
C GLY A 186 -13.70 -17.28 5.78
N TRP A 187 -13.33 -16.25 4.99
CA TRP A 187 -12.42 -16.45 3.87
C TRP A 187 -11.04 -16.93 4.35
N ARG A 188 -10.45 -17.87 3.62
CA ARG A 188 -9.11 -18.38 3.90
C ARG A 188 -8.36 -18.66 2.60
N LEU A 189 -7.05 -18.41 2.63
CA LEU A 189 -6.16 -18.91 1.59
C LEU A 189 -6.17 -20.45 1.62
N PRO A 190 -6.10 -21.13 0.47
CA PRO A 190 -6.02 -22.59 0.42
C PRO A 190 -4.92 -23.15 1.33
N PRO A 191 -5.12 -24.30 2.00
CA PRO A 191 -4.16 -24.87 2.94
C PRO A 191 -2.78 -25.21 2.33
N ASP A 192 -2.73 -25.46 1.03
CA ASP A 192 -1.49 -25.68 0.26
C ASP A 192 -0.73 -24.38 -0.03
N GLY A 193 -1.28 -23.24 0.37
CA GLY A 193 -0.70 -21.92 0.13
C GLY A 193 -0.84 -21.42 -1.31
N SER A 194 -1.60 -22.12 -2.16
CA SER A 194 -1.83 -21.69 -3.54
C SER A 194 -2.54 -20.34 -3.57
N ILE A 195 -1.89 -19.35 -4.19
CA ILE A 195 -2.45 -18.00 -4.36
C ILE A 195 -3.15 -17.81 -5.72
N ARG A 196 -2.98 -18.74 -6.65
CA ARG A 196 -3.44 -18.62 -8.03
C ARG A 196 -4.93 -18.23 -8.15
N PRO A 197 -5.89 -18.90 -7.47
CA PRO A 197 -7.30 -18.55 -7.58
C PRO A 197 -7.61 -17.14 -7.07
N LEU A 198 -6.87 -16.67 -6.05
CA LEU A 198 -6.98 -15.33 -5.53
C LEU A 198 -6.34 -14.33 -6.51
N TYR A 199 -5.13 -14.62 -6.97
CA TYR A 199 -4.38 -13.80 -7.92
C TYR A 199 -5.18 -13.50 -9.18
N ASP A 200 -5.77 -14.50 -9.81
CA ASP A 200 -6.56 -14.35 -11.05
C ASP A 200 -7.73 -13.37 -10.87
N ARG A 201 -8.26 -13.23 -9.65
CA ARG A 201 -9.36 -12.31 -9.32
C ARG A 201 -8.90 -10.89 -9.11
N PHE A 202 -7.86 -10.66 -8.31
CA PHE A 202 -7.42 -9.29 -8.00
C PHE A 202 -6.45 -8.72 -9.03
N ARG A 203 -5.80 -9.53 -9.85
CA ARG A 203 -4.79 -9.11 -10.84
C ARG A 203 -5.24 -7.96 -11.75
N PRO A 204 -6.48 -7.93 -12.27
CA PRO A 204 -6.95 -6.82 -13.10
C PRO A 204 -6.96 -5.45 -12.39
N HIS A 205 -7.03 -5.47 -11.06
CA HIS A 205 -7.10 -4.28 -10.22
C HIS A 205 -5.78 -4.00 -9.47
N LEU A 206 -4.78 -4.87 -9.62
CA LEU A 206 -3.54 -4.81 -8.83
C LEU A 206 -2.68 -3.61 -9.22
N THR A 207 -2.41 -2.74 -8.25
CA THR A 207 -1.55 -1.55 -8.41
C THR A 207 -0.21 -1.69 -7.68
N GLN A 208 -0.23 -2.24 -6.47
CA GLN A 208 0.93 -2.42 -5.62
C GLN A 208 0.78 -3.69 -4.76
N ILE A 209 1.87 -4.10 -4.13
CA ILE A 209 1.91 -5.24 -3.21
C ILE A 209 2.61 -4.80 -1.93
N HIS A 210 2.02 -5.11 -0.78
CA HIS A 210 2.63 -5.03 0.53
C HIS A 210 3.09 -6.41 0.98
N THR A 211 4.38 -6.55 1.27
CA THR A 211 4.97 -7.80 1.76
C THR A 211 5.22 -7.74 3.25
N HIS A 212 5.02 -8.88 3.90
CA HIS A 212 5.32 -9.12 5.30
C HIS A 212 6.17 -10.37 5.41
N GLN A 213 7.01 -10.48 6.41
CA GLN A 213 7.72 -11.68 6.84
C GLN A 213 7.94 -12.78 5.76
N MET A 214 8.49 -12.38 4.59
CA MET A 214 8.71 -13.29 3.45
C MET A 214 9.58 -14.50 3.79
N GLU A 215 10.40 -14.39 4.83
CA GLU A 215 11.32 -15.43 5.32
C GLU A 215 10.62 -16.58 6.05
N ARG A 216 9.35 -16.40 6.44
CA ARG A 216 8.63 -17.43 7.20
C ARG A 216 8.39 -18.66 6.35
N PRO A 217 8.73 -19.88 6.86
CA PRO A 217 8.57 -21.11 6.10
C PRO A 217 7.13 -21.41 5.64
N ASP A 218 6.14 -20.94 6.42
CA ASP A 218 4.71 -21.11 6.11
C ASP A 218 4.19 -20.07 5.11
N GLN A 219 4.94 -19.01 4.84
CA GLN A 219 4.57 -17.95 3.88
C GLN A 219 5.39 -17.99 2.59
N PHE A 220 6.60 -18.47 2.66
CA PHE A 220 7.53 -18.46 1.54
C PHE A 220 6.97 -19.12 0.26
N PRO A 221 6.28 -20.29 0.30
CA PRO A 221 5.70 -20.87 -0.91
C PRO A 221 4.66 -19.98 -1.61
N MET A 222 3.86 -19.24 -0.83
CA MET A 222 2.91 -18.28 -1.39
C MET A 222 3.65 -17.16 -2.14
N TYR A 223 4.72 -16.62 -1.57
CA TYR A 223 5.52 -15.58 -2.25
C TYR A 223 6.19 -16.12 -3.51
N GLN A 224 6.72 -17.36 -3.48
CA GLN A 224 7.29 -17.97 -4.68
C GLN A 224 6.26 -18.06 -5.82
N GLU A 225 5.04 -18.50 -5.52
CA GLU A 225 3.98 -18.56 -6.52
C GLU A 225 3.55 -17.17 -6.97
N LEU A 226 3.33 -16.21 -6.05
CA LEU A 226 2.94 -14.85 -6.37
C LEU A 226 3.94 -14.18 -7.33
N PHE A 227 5.23 -14.22 -7.01
CA PHE A 227 6.26 -13.61 -7.85
C PHE A 227 6.38 -14.28 -9.21
N ARG A 228 6.24 -15.61 -9.26
CA ARG A 228 6.20 -16.34 -10.54
C ARG A 228 5.03 -15.89 -11.42
N LEU A 229 3.85 -15.67 -10.83
CA LEU A 229 2.65 -15.20 -11.55
C LEU A 229 2.84 -13.76 -12.04
N LEU A 230 3.30 -12.86 -11.18
CA LEU A 230 3.60 -11.47 -11.53
C LEU A 230 4.60 -11.37 -12.69
N LYS A 231 5.66 -12.18 -12.64
CA LYS A 231 6.67 -12.24 -13.69
C LYS A 231 6.09 -12.77 -15.02
N ALA A 232 5.28 -13.83 -14.96
CA ALA A 232 4.62 -14.38 -16.14
C ALA A 232 3.70 -13.37 -16.84
N ASP A 233 3.05 -12.50 -16.06
CA ASP A 233 2.17 -11.44 -16.55
C ASP A 233 2.91 -10.15 -16.95
N GLY A 234 4.24 -10.11 -16.79
CA GLY A 234 5.03 -8.91 -17.07
C GLY A 234 4.67 -7.73 -16.17
N TRP A 235 4.13 -7.99 -14.97
CA TRP A 235 3.78 -6.94 -14.02
C TRP A 235 5.04 -6.20 -13.52
N ASN A 236 4.99 -4.87 -13.46
CA ASN A 236 6.14 -4.01 -13.21
C ASN A 236 5.90 -2.91 -12.16
N GLY A 237 4.88 -3.10 -11.31
CA GLY A 237 4.59 -2.18 -10.21
C GLY A 237 5.56 -2.32 -9.03
N TYR A 238 5.24 -1.58 -7.95
CA TYR A 238 6.00 -1.64 -6.71
C TYR A 238 5.56 -2.80 -5.83
N VAL A 239 6.56 -3.51 -5.31
CA VAL A 239 6.45 -4.42 -4.19
C VAL A 239 7.06 -3.71 -2.99
N ALA A 240 6.28 -3.43 -1.97
CA ALA A 240 6.73 -2.71 -0.79
C ALA A 240 7.02 -3.66 0.38
N MET A 241 8.18 -3.48 1.02
CA MET A 241 8.45 -4.02 2.33
C MET A 241 7.70 -3.18 3.37
N GLU A 242 6.54 -3.64 3.83
CA GLU A 242 5.75 -2.91 4.81
C GLU A 242 6.10 -3.31 6.25
N ALA A 243 6.11 -4.60 6.51
CA ALA A 243 6.40 -5.10 7.84
C ALA A 243 7.36 -6.28 7.80
N ALA A 244 8.37 -6.17 8.63
CA ALA A 244 9.33 -7.22 8.89
C ALA A 244 9.69 -7.20 10.36
N TYR A 245 10.06 -8.34 10.90
CA TYR A 245 10.70 -8.36 12.20
C TYR A 245 12.09 -7.74 12.09
N THR A 246 12.26 -6.53 12.63
CA THR A 246 13.50 -5.79 12.45
C THR A 246 14.58 -6.16 13.46
N GLY A 247 14.21 -6.69 14.63
CA GLY A 247 15.18 -7.03 15.68
C GLY A 247 16.09 -5.85 16.06
N PRO A 248 17.27 -6.15 16.62
CA PRO A 248 18.22 -5.11 17.03
C PRO A 248 19.06 -4.54 15.88
N ASP A 249 19.02 -5.14 14.69
CA ASP A 249 19.81 -4.73 13.51
C ASP A 249 18.90 -4.54 12.28
N PRO A 250 18.23 -3.38 12.16
CA PRO A 250 17.32 -3.12 11.05
C PRO A 250 18.04 -3.07 9.70
N GLU A 251 19.29 -2.62 9.64
CA GLU A 251 20.05 -2.58 8.38
C GLU A 251 20.26 -3.98 7.80
N LYS A 252 20.58 -4.96 8.65
CA LYS A 252 20.74 -6.35 8.24
C LYS A 252 19.43 -6.92 7.71
N VAL A 253 18.32 -6.61 8.35
CA VAL A 253 16.99 -7.05 7.93
C VAL A 253 16.62 -6.48 6.58
N LEU A 254 16.83 -5.17 6.36
CA LEU A 254 16.57 -4.55 5.05
C LEU A 254 17.37 -5.24 3.94
N ARG A 255 18.66 -5.49 4.15
CA ARG A 255 19.50 -6.21 3.16
C ARG A 255 19.03 -7.64 2.89
N LEU A 256 18.60 -8.35 3.95
CA LEU A 256 18.06 -9.71 3.81
C LEU A 256 16.78 -9.72 2.96
N TYR A 257 15.84 -8.82 3.25
CA TYR A 257 14.59 -8.73 2.50
C TYR A 257 14.81 -8.29 1.06
N THR A 258 15.74 -7.38 0.81
CA THR A 258 16.12 -7.01 -0.56
C THR A 258 16.71 -8.21 -1.32
N ALA A 259 17.55 -9.02 -0.67
CA ALA A 259 18.08 -10.24 -1.28
C ALA A 259 16.98 -11.26 -1.58
N LEU A 260 16.00 -11.43 -0.67
CA LEU A 260 14.83 -12.27 -0.90
C LEU A 260 13.98 -11.76 -2.06
N PHE A 261 13.69 -10.45 -2.10
CA PHE A 261 12.97 -9.84 -3.22
C PHE A 261 13.65 -10.13 -4.55
N HIS A 262 14.94 -9.87 -4.68
CA HIS A 262 15.66 -10.12 -5.93
C HIS A 262 15.69 -11.61 -6.31
N THR A 263 15.78 -12.50 -5.32
CA THR A 263 15.73 -13.95 -5.55
C THR A 263 14.38 -14.39 -6.11
N LEU A 264 13.29 -13.83 -5.56
CA LEU A 264 11.91 -14.17 -5.98
C LEU A 264 11.56 -13.51 -7.32
N ALA A 265 12.07 -12.30 -7.58
CA ALA A 265 11.82 -11.53 -8.80
C ALA A 265 12.66 -11.98 -10.00
N ALA A 266 13.78 -12.68 -9.78
CA ALA A 266 14.63 -13.25 -10.83
C ALA A 266 13.96 -14.40 -11.59
#